data_9351b18326223bbafbf7fec5d0bd317c
#
_entry.id   9351b18326223bbafbf7fec5d0bd317c
#
_cell.length_a   1.000
_cell.length_b   1.000
_cell.length_c   1.000
_cell.angle_alpha   90.00
_cell.angle_beta   90.00
_cell.angle_gamma   90.00
#
_symmetry.space_group_name_H-M   'P 1'
#
loop_
_entity.id
_entity.type
_entity.pdbx_description
1 polymer ?
#
loop_
_entity_poly.entity_id
_entity_poly.type
_entity_poly.pdbx_seq_one_letter_code
_entity_poly.pdbx_strand_id
1 'polypeptide(L)'
;MSNTADHQHEGRSASLPAFEGTPANALPLTASEDRQFATLAHFGGILGFIPSLLIFLIFKDRGPFTAQESKEALNFTLPPTLLALTAWLLSLVPDIGGIFAVVNALIWVAITIFSVNAGIQVNRGRPYRYALNLRLIR
;
A
#
# COMPACT_ATOMS: atom_id res chain seq x y z
N MET A 1 66.94 -15.84 -31.88
CA MET A 1 65.51 -16.08 -32.16
C MET A 1 64.85 -16.47 -30.85
N SER A 2 64.45 -15.51 -30.10
CA SER A 2 63.71 -15.72 -28.85
C SER A 2 62.54 -14.72 -28.85
N ASN A 3 61.39 -15.30 -28.98
CA ASN A 3 60.12 -14.57 -29.02
C ASN A 3 59.60 -14.54 -27.61
N THR A 4 59.85 -13.47 -26.88
CA THR A 4 59.31 -13.25 -25.55
C THR A 4 57.94 -12.66 -25.76
N ALA A 5 56.93 -13.50 -25.72
CA ALA A 5 55.56 -13.09 -25.63
C ALA A 5 55.33 -12.55 -24.19
N ASP A 6 55.28 -11.24 -24.12
CA ASP A 6 54.97 -10.46 -22.95
C ASP A 6 53.46 -10.61 -22.70
N HIS A 7 53.12 -11.57 -21.82
CA HIS A 7 51.76 -11.67 -21.33
C HIS A 7 51.55 -10.58 -20.26
N GLN A 8 51.29 -9.41 -20.73
CA GLN A 8 50.67 -8.40 -19.85
C GLN A 8 49.25 -8.87 -19.47
N HIS A 9 49.20 -9.63 -18.41
CA HIS A 9 47.99 -9.72 -17.65
C HIS A 9 47.74 -8.34 -17.01
N GLU A 10 47.20 -7.46 -17.81
CA GLU A 10 46.49 -6.32 -17.26
C GLU A 10 45.36 -6.85 -16.40
N GLY A 11 45.65 -6.95 -15.10
CA GLY A 11 44.64 -7.10 -14.07
C GLY A 11 43.68 -5.93 -14.17
N ARG A 12 42.70 -6.10 -15.05
CA ARG A 12 41.53 -5.26 -15.07
C ARG A 12 40.83 -5.52 -13.74
N SER A 13 41.23 -4.77 -12.72
CA SER A 13 40.41 -4.57 -11.55
C SER A 13 39.09 -4.06 -12.08
N ALA A 14 38.15 -4.97 -12.32
CA ALA A 14 36.77 -4.60 -12.50
C ALA A 14 36.38 -3.91 -11.20
N SER A 15 36.52 -2.60 -11.17
CA SER A 15 35.90 -1.79 -10.16
C SER A 15 34.42 -2.19 -10.20
N LEU A 16 33.99 -2.92 -9.19
CA LEU A 16 32.57 -3.18 -9.00
C LEU A 16 31.89 -1.82 -9.15
N PRO A 17 30.88 -1.70 -10.02
CA PRO A 17 30.19 -0.44 -10.16
C PRO A 17 29.77 -0.02 -8.75
N ALA A 18 30.11 1.23 -8.39
CA ALA A 18 29.67 1.79 -7.13
C ALA A 18 28.19 1.50 -7.02
N PHE A 19 27.77 0.95 -5.87
CA PHE A 19 26.36 0.68 -5.61
C PHE A 19 25.63 2.02 -5.67
N GLU A 20 25.24 2.41 -6.85
CA GLU A 20 24.27 3.47 -7.05
C GLU A 20 22.94 2.88 -6.58
N GLY A 21 22.52 3.27 -5.39
CA GLY A 21 21.22 2.88 -4.86
C GLY A 21 20.15 3.25 -5.86
N THR A 22 19.72 2.29 -6.67
CA THR A 22 18.58 2.49 -7.56
C THR A 22 17.41 2.86 -6.66
N PRO A 23 16.74 3.99 -6.91
CA PRO A 23 15.59 4.39 -6.10
C PRO A 23 14.65 3.18 -5.94
N ALA A 24 14.19 2.92 -4.72
CA ALA A 24 13.32 1.77 -4.44
C ALA A 24 12.12 1.65 -5.40
N ASN A 25 11.71 2.76 -5.99
CA ASN A 25 10.62 2.90 -6.98
C ASN A 25 11.00 2.45 -8.41
N ALA A 26 12.28 2.26 -8.71
CA ALA A 26 12.72 1.97 -10.09
C ALA A 26 12.62 0.48 -10.44
N LEU A 27 12.54 -0.42 -9.45
CA LEU A 27 12.42 -1.86 -9.68
C LEU A 27 10.95 -2.27 -9.71
N PRO A 28 10.47 -2.89 -10.81
CA PRO A 28 9.13 -3.46 -10.86
C PRO A 28 8.94 -4.53 -9.79
N LEU A 29 7.75 -4.61 -9.22
CA LEU A 29 7.37 -5.71 -8.35
C LEU A 29 7.20 -7.00 -9.16
N THR A 30 7.58 -8.12 -8.58
CA THR A 30 7.18 -9.43 -9.11
C THR A 30 5.67 -9.60 -8.99
N ALA A 31 5.08 -10.48 -9.78
CA ALA A 31 3.63 -10.73 -9.72
C ALA A 31 3.15 -11.17 -8.32
N SER A 32 4.00 -11.85 -7.56
CA SER A 32 3.72 -12.24 -6.18
C SER A 32 3.72 -11.05 -5.24
N GLU A 33 4.74 -10.20 -5.32
CA GLU A 33 4.86 -8.98 -4.50
C GLU A 33 3.74 -7.99 -4.81
N ASP A 34 3.42 -7.79 -6.09
CA ASP A 34 2.35 -6.90 -6.52
C ASP A 34 1.00 -7.32 -5.92
N ARG A 35 0.71 -8.63 -5.90
CA ARG A 35 -0.48 -9.15 -5.24
C ARG A 35 -0.42 -9.02 -3.71
N GLN A 36 0.75 -9.24 -3.09
CA GLN A 36 0.90 -9.11 -1.64
C GLN A 36 0.67 -7.67 -1.17
N PHE A 37 1.30 -6.68 -1.81
CA PHE A 37 1.11 -5.29 -1.45
C PHE A 37 -0.31 -4.79 -1.73
N ALA A 38 -0.92 -5.22 -2.83
CA ALA A 38 -2.33 -4.98 -3.10
C ALA A 38 -3.24 -5.52 -1.97
N THR A 39 -2.97 -6.74 -1.53
CA THR A 39 -3.69 -7.39 -0.42
C THR A 39 -3.51 -6.64 0.89
N LEU A 40 -2.26 -6.24 1.21
CA LEU A 40 -1.94 -5.47 2.40
C LEU A 40 -2.61 -4.10 2.41
N ALA A 41 -2.80 -3.48 1.25
CA ALA A 41 -3.51 -2.20 1.17
C ALA A 41 -4.97 -2.32 1.65
N HIS A 42 -5.66 -3.42 1.33
CA HIS A 42 -7.02 -3.66 1.80
C HIS A 42 -7.08 -4.07 3.27
N PHE A 43 -6.25 -5.03 3.71
CA PHE A 43 -6.19 -5.40 5.13
C PHE A 43 -5.76 -4.23 6.01
N GLY A 44 -4.86 -3.39 5.52
CA GLY A 44 -4.46 -2.16 6.19
C GLY A 44 -5.61 -1.19 6.45
N GLY A 45 -6.70 -1.29 5.69
CA GLY A 45 -7.92 -0.51 5.91
C GLY A 45 -8.53 -0.69 7.30
N ILE A 46 -8.25 -1.79 8.00
CA ILE A 46 -8.63 -2.00 9.40
C ILE A 46 -8.02 -0.92 10.31
N LEU A 47 -6.86 -0.40 9.96
CA LEU A 47 -6.19 0.69 10.67
C LEU A 47 -6.54 2.07 10.10
N GLY A 48 -7.53 2.14 9.20
CA GLY A 48 -7.93 3.35 8.50
C GLY A 48 -7.20 3.54 7.16
N PHE A 49 -7.16 4.77 6.67
CA PHE A 49 -6.63 5.06 5.34
C PHE A 49 -5.09 5.08 5.25
N ILE A 50 -4.37 5.22 6.37
CA ILE A 50 -2.92 5.45 6.39
C ILE A 50 -2.12 4.32 5.72
N PRO A 51 -2.36 3.02 6.03
CA PRO A 51 -1.61 1.95 5.37
C PRO A 51 -1.83 1.91 3.87
N SER A 52 -3.07 2.09 3.40
CA SER A 52 -3.40 2.15 1.98
C SER A 52 -2.71 3.32 1.27
N LEU A 53 -2.64 4.49 1.95
CA LEU A 53 -1.94 5.67 1.46
C LEU A 53 -0.44 5.40 1.31
N LEU A 54 0.20 4.83 2.32
CA LEU A 54 1.63 4.53 2.30
C LEU A 54 1.96 3.52 1.19
N ILE A 55 1.18 2.46 1.06
CA ILE A 55 1.38 1.47 0.01
C ILE A 55 1.20 2.12 -1.37
N PHE A 56 0.18 2.94 -1.55
CA PHE A 56 -0.03 3.67 -2.79
C PHE A 56 1.17 4.57 -3.12
N LEU A 57 1.63 5.41 -2.19
CA LEU A 57 2.72 6.35 -2.45
C LEU A 57 4.05 5.66 -2.76
N ILE A 58 4.34 4.53 -2.10
CA ILE A 58 5.62 3.83 -2.24
C ILE A 58 5.64 2.94 -3.49
N PHE A 59 4.53 2.29 -3.83
CA PHE A 59 4.51 1.19 -4.80
C PHE A 59 3.68 1.46 -6.06
N LYS A 60 3.00 2.61 -6.19
CA LYS A 60 2.13 2.92 -7.35
C LYS A 60 2.83 2.82 -8.70
N ASP A 61 4.13 3.13 -8.75
CA ASP A 61 4.93 3.13 -9.98
C ASP A 61 5.70 1.80 -10.20
N ARG A 62 5.54 0.83 -9.27
CA ARG A 62 6.27 -0.43 -9.27
C ARG A 62 5.40 -1.65 -9.59
N GLY A 63 4.10 -1.59 -9.36
CA GLY A 63 3.17 -2.68 -9.60
C GLY A 63 1.79 -2.15 -10.00
N PRO A 64 1.29 -2.51 -11.18
CA PRO A 64 0.00 -2.03 -11.67
C PRO A 64 -1.18 -2.50 -10.82
N PHE A 65 -1.11 -3.70 -10.27
CA PHE A 65 -2.15 -4.24 -9.41
C PHE A 65 -2.15 -3.56 -8.04
N THR A 66 -0.97 -3.37 -7.42
CA THR A 66 -0.83 -2.59 -6.19
C THR A 66 -1.31 -1.16 -6.37
N ALA A 67 -0.95 -0.50 -7.48
CA ALA A 67 -1.39 0.86 -7.75
C ALA A 67 -2.91 0.98 -7.83
N GLN A 68 -3.57 0.05 -8.51
CA GLN A 68 -5.02 0.03 -8.65
C GLN A 68 -5.70 -0.25 -7.31
N GLU A 69 -5.29 -1.32 -6.62
CA GLU A 69 -5.98 -1.80 -5.42
C GLU A 69 -5.70 -0.90 -4.21
N SER A 70 -4.49 -0.37 -4.05
CA SER A 70 -4.19 0.57 -2.97
C SER A 70 -4.94 1.90 -3.13
N LYS A 71 -5.10 2.38 -4.36
CA LYS A 71 -5.93 3.54 -4.66
C LYS A 71 -7.41 3.28 -4.35
N GLU A 72 -7.93 2.12 -4.70
CA GLU A 72 -9.31 1.73 -4.39
C GLU A 72 -9.53 1.63 -2.87
N ALA A 73 -8.60 0.97 -2.15
CA ALA A 73 -8.63 0.87 -0.69
C ALA A 73 -8.56 2.24 -0.01
N LEU A 74 -7.67 3.12 -0.49
CA LEU A 74 -7.51 4.48 0.04
C LEU A 74 -8.78 5.31 -0.16
N ASN A 75 -9.34 5.30 -1.36
CA ASN A 75 -10.57 6.04 -1.66
C ASN A 75 -11.76 5.56 -0.82
N PHE A 76 -11.82 4.26 -0.52
CA PHE A 76 -12.87 3.70 0.32
C PHE A 76 -12.65 4.03 1.80
N THR A 77 -11.43 3.91 2.33
CA THR A 77 -11.15 4.04 3.76
C THR A 77 -11.05 5.49 4.23
N LEU A 78 -10.66 6.42 3.35
CA LEU A 78 -10.44 7.82 3.71
C LEU A 78 -11.71 8.49 4.27
N PRO A 79 -12.86 8.52 3.59
CA PRO A 79 -14.04 9.19 4.12
C PRO A 79 -14.55 8.61 5.44
N PRO A 80 -14.75 7.29 5.60
CA PRO A 80 -15.24 6.76 6.86
C PRO A 80 -14.23 6.87 8.01
N THR A 81 -12.92 6.87 7.73
CA THR A 81 -11.92 7.13 8.78
C THR A 81 -12.03 8.57 9.30
N LEU A 82 -12.23 9.56 8.42
CA LEU A 82 -12.45 10.94 8.84
C LEU A 82 -13.74 11.09 9.66
N LEU A 83 -14.81 10.41 9.27
CA LEU A 83 -16.05 10.35 10.05
C LEU A 83 -15.84 9.69 11.40
N ALA A 84 -15.09 8.60 11.46
CA ALA A 84 -14.76 7.91 12.71
C ALA A 84 -13.95 8.81 13.65
N LEU A 85 -12.95 9.54 13.13
CA LEU A 85 -12.20 10.51 13.92
C LEU A 85 -13.09 11.63 14.46
N THR A 86 -14.01 12.14 13.66
CA THR A 86 -14.98 13.15 14.09
C THR A 86 -15.89 12.59 15.18
N ALA A 87 -16.44 11.39 15.00
CA ALA A 87 -17.27 10.72 15.99
C ALA A 87 -16.49 10.44 17.28
N TRP A 88 -15.22 10.08 17.17
CA TRP A 88 -14.34 9.89 18.32
C TRP A 88 -14.16 11.19 19.11
N LEU A 89 -13.90 12.33 18.44
CA LEU A 89 -13.79 13.62 19.12
C LEU A 89 -15.11 14.02 19.81
N LEU A 90 -16.24 13.81 19.13
CA LEU A 90 -17.57 14.09 19.70
C LEU A 90 -17.93 13.15 20.87
N SER A 91 -17.35 11.96 20.90
CA SER A 91 -17.54 11.03 22.02
C SER A 91 -16.94 11.53 23.35
N LEU A 92 -16.06 12.52 23.30
CA LEU A 92 -15.49 13.15 24.49
C LEU A 92 -16.40 14.22 25.12
N VAL A 93 -17.50 14.59 24.45
CA VAL A 93 -18.42 15.60 24.93
C VAL A 93 -19.39 14.99 25.97
N PRO A 94 -19.50 15.56 27.17
CA PRO A 94 -20.48 15.11 28.17
C PRO A 94 -21.91 15.05 27.60
N ASP A 95 -22.74 14.19 28.13
CA ASP A 95 -24.16 13.96 27.83
C ASP A 95 -24.46 13.31 26.47
N ILE A 96 -23.71 13.64 25.41
CA ILE A 96 -23.93 13.11 24.05
C ILE A 96 -22.87 12.11 23.62
N GLY A 97 -21.72 12.05 24.32
CA GLY A 97 -20.55 11.27 23.93
C GLY A 97 -20.83 9.79 23.72
N GLY A 98 -21.71 9.20 24.52
CA GLY A 98 -22.07 7.78 24.40
C GLY A 98 -22.65 7.42 23.03
N ILE A 99 -23.48 8.29 22.44
CA ILE A 99 -24.05 8.07 21.11
C ILE A 99 -22.92 8.05 20.05
N PHE A 100 -22.03 9.04 20.11
CA PHE A 100 -20.93 9.13 19.17
C PHE A 100 -19.89 8.01 19.33
N ALA A 101 -19.68 7.48 20.54
CA ALA A 101 -18.86 6.31 20.77
C ALA A 101 -19.44 5.08 20.06
N VAL A 102 -20.75 4.88 20.12
CA VAL A 102 -21.44 3.79 19.39
C VAL A 102 -21.33 3.99 17.89
N VAL A 103 -21.57 5.21 17.38
CA VAL A 103 -21.42 5.54 15.96
C VAL A 103 -19.99 5.25 15.47
N ASN A 104 -18.98 5.69 16.22
CA ASN A 104 -17.57 5.40 15.92
C ASN A 104 -17.30 3.89 15.84
N ALA A 105 -17.77 3.12 16.80
CA ALA A 105 -17.61 1.67 16.81
C ALA A 105 -18.25 1.00 15.58
N LEU A 106 -19.46 1.43 15.20
CA LEU A 106 -20.15 0.91 14.02
C LEU A 106 -19.40 1.23 12.71
N ILE A 107 -18.84 2.44 12.58
CA ILE A 107 -18.01 2.81 11.44
C ILE A 107 -16.80 1.89 11.35
N TRP A 108 -16.09 1.64 12.47
CA TRP A 108 -14.93 0.77 12.49
C TRP A 108 -15.27 -0.68 12.16
N VAL A 109 -16.38 -1.19 12.64
CA VAL A 109 -16.88 -2.54 12.30
C VAL A 109 -17.14 -2.63 10.80
N ALA A 110 -17.79 -1.63 10.21
CA ALA A 110 -18.07 -1.60 8.77
C ALA A 110 -16.76 -1.56 7.96
N ILE A 111 -15.84 -0.65 8.28
CA ILE A 111 -14.53 -0.57 7.62
C ILE A 111 -13.81 -1.92 7.67
N THR A 112 -13.78 -2.56 8.85
CA THR A 112 -13.11 -3.84 9.06
C THR A 112 -13.72 -4.94 8.18
N ILE A 113 -15.04 -5.10 8.18
CA ILE A 113 -15.73 -6.14 7.40
C ILE A 113 -15.43 -5.96 5.90
N PHE A 114 -15.57 -4.74 5.39
CA PHE A 114 -15.32 -4.47 3.97
C PHE A 114 -13.85 -4.63 3.60
N SER A 115 -12.93 -4.18 4.45
CA SER A 115 -11.48 -4.30 4.22
C SER A 115 -11.02 -5.76 4.22
N VAL A 116 -11.51 -6.58 5.15
CA VAL A 116 -11.20 -8.01 5.21
C VAL A 116 -11.75 -8.73 3.99
N ASN A 117 -13.01 -8.48 3.62
CA ASN A 117 -13.61 -9.11 2.43
C ASN A 117 -12.84 -8.74 1.14
N ALA A 118 -12.49 -7.46 0.99
CA ALA A 118 -11.70 -7.00 -0.14
C ALA A 118 -10.30 -7.65 -0.16
N GLY A 119 -9.60 -7.67 0.97
CA GLY A 119 -8.29 -8.30 1.10
C GLY A 119 -8.28 -9.77 0.73
N ILE A 120 -9.31 -10.53 1.13
CA ILE A 120 -9.45 -11.94 0.75
C ILE A 120 -9.60 -12.11 -0.76
N GLN A 121 -10.39 -11.27 -1.43
CA GLN A 121 -10.58 -11.35 -2.88
C GLN A 121 -9.33 -10.95 -3.65
N VAL A 122 -8.67 -9.87 -3.23
CA VAL A 122 -7.43 -9.39 -3.84
C VAL A 122 -6.28 -10.39 -3.64
N ASN A 123 -6.21 -11.06 -2.50
CA ASN A 123 -5.24 -12.14 -2.27
C ASN A 123 -5.43 -13.32 -3.25
N ARG A 124 -6.64 -13.52 -3.75
CA ARG A 124 -6.95 -14.49 -4.81
C ARG A 124 -6.64 -13.98 -6.22
N GLY A 125 -6.01 -12.81 -6.35
CA GLY A 125 -5.71 -12.15 -7.61
C GLY A 125 -6.92 -11.54 -8.31
N ARG A 126 -8.02 -11.31 -7.60
CA ARG A 126 -9.24 -10.69 -8.15
C ARG A 126 -9.28 -9.22 -7.78
N PRO A 127 -9.35 -8.29 -8.74
CA PRO A 127 -9.53 -6.88 -8.43
C PRO A 127 -10.83 -6.67 -7.66
N TYR A 128 -10.78 -5.80 -6.65
CA TYR A 128 -11.95 -5.49 -5.83
C TYR A 128 -12.45 -4.07 -6.08
N ARG A 129 -13.76 -3.92 -6.11
CA ARG A 129 -14.43 -2.61 -6.25
C ARG A 129 -15.43 -2.44 -5.14
N TYR A 130 -15.22 -1.42 -4.32
CA TYR A 130 -16.19 -1.06 -3.28
C TYR A 130 -17.43 -0.40 -3.92
N ALA A 131 -18.62 -0.87 -3.53
CA ALA A 131 -19.88 -0.34 -4.06
C ALA A 131 -20.13 1.13 -3.70
N LEU A 132 -19.65 1.56 -2.53
CA LEU A 132 -19.80 2.91 -2.00
C LEU A 132 -18.45 3.66 -1.98
N ASN A 133 -17.77 3.72 -3.10
CA ASN A 133 -16.48 4.38 -3.20
C ASN A 133 -16.61 5.74 -3.90
N LEU A 134 -16.29 6.82 -3.19
CA LEU A 134 -16.39 8.20 -3.72
C LEU A 134 -15.31 8.54 -4.77
N ARG A 135 -14.29 7.69 -4.93
CA ARG A 135 -13.20 7.84 -5.91
C ARG A 135 -12.62 9.25 -5.95
N LEU A 136 -12.24 9.77 -4.79
CA LEU A 136 -11.67 11.10 -4.63
C LEU A 136 -10.31 11.23 -5.33
N ILE A 137 -9.54 10.13 -5.33
CA ILE A 137 -8.22 10.05 -5.98
C ILE A 137 -8.41 9.30 -7.31
N ARG A 138 -8.10 9.98 -8.42
CA ARG A 138 -8.22 9.46 -9.79
C ARG A 138 -6.88 8.94 -10.32
#